data_22db7b963182c3999adfa347455d93e7
#
_entry.id   22db7b963182c3999adfa347455d93e7
#
_cell.length_a   1.000
_cell.length_b   1.000
_cell.length_c   1.000
_cell.angle_alpha   90.00
_cell.angle_beta   90.00
_cell.angle_gamma   90.00
#
_symmetry.space_group_name_H-M   'P 1'
#
loop_
_entity.id
_entity.type
_entity.pdbx_description
1 polymer ?
#
loop_
_entity_poly.entity_id
_entity_poly.type
_entity_poly.pdbx_seq_one_letter_code
_entity_poly.pdbx_strand_id
1 'polypeptide(L)'
;MPPRVVVIGGGATGTGTARDLAMRGFDVTLLERGNLTHGTTGRTHGHLHSGGRYAVSDQESAVDCIEENRILRDIASHCIEDTGGLFVQLEGDSDEYFQQKLDGCEECGIPTEVISGEEARRREPHLTEKTERAIRVPDGAIDPFRLAVANAADAVEHGATIETHAEVVDLLVEDDAVAGVRFERRKSNHLGEGTEGDIETIDADHVVSAAGAWAGQIAAMADIDVAMSISKGAMVVTNVRQVDTVINRCLPKGEGDTIIPHETTVLLGANDEPVDDPDDYPEEQWEVEMMIDVASEMVPIVESARMLRAYWGVRPLYDPNSGETEDTGDVTRNYFVLDHAQRDGVAGFTTVVGGKLTTYREMAEKISDHVCERFGIERECRTADEPLPGSEDFSVLRDYMEEFGLRSPVGRRSVERLGSRADEVLTTDDPNPVICGCEGVTRAEVQDAIEQSGSDLNAVRIRTRASMGNCQGGMCAHRLASEVHDANVDGQTFDEAVAREAWDELLQERWKGQRHALWGQQLSQAMLNYALHATTQNRDNDPADGNPIDFAAFDSGP
;
A
#
# COMPACT_ATOMS: atom_id res chain seq x y z
N MET A 1 13.51 23.02 23.37
CA MET A 1 13.01 22.70 22.02
C MET A 1 12.47 21.28 22.12
N PRO A 2 11.47 20.89 21.38
CA PRO A 2 11.05 19.49 21.35
C PRO A 2 12.21 18.61 20.84
N PRO A 3 12.29 17.34 21.28
CA PRO A 3 13.29 16.44 20.74
C PRO A 3 13.07 16.22 19.23
N ARG A 4 14.16 16.16 18.47
CA ARG A 4 14.14 15.93 17.02
C ARG A 4 14.18 14.43 16.75
N VAL A 5 13.19 13.92 16.03
CA VAL A 5 13.10 12.51 15.65
C VAL A 5 13.09 12.38 14.13
N VAL A 6 14.00 11.57 13.60
CA VAL A 6 13.98 11.17 12.19
C VAL A 6 13.32 9.81 12.08
N VAL A 7 12.30 9.70 11.21
CA VAL A 7 11.62 8.45 10.86
C VAL A 7 12.04 8.03 9.46
N ILE A 8 12.59 6.83 9.32
CA ILE A 8 13.05 6.28 8.03
C ILE A 8 12.00 5.34 7.47
N GLY A 9 11.42 5.69 6.31
CA GLY A 9 10.44 4.90 5.58
C GLY A 9 9.04 5.51 5.56
N GLY A 10 8.49 5.73 4.35
CA GLY A 10 7.18 6.33 4.07
C GLY A 10 6.06 5.30 3.82
N GLY A 11 6.16 4.11 4.41
CA GLY A 11 5.10 3.12 4.43
C GLY A 11 4.04 3.41 5.50
N ALA A 12 3.04 2.54 5.66
CA ALA A 12 1.96 2.72 6.64
C ALA A 12 2.50 2.89 8.08
N THR A 13 3.46 2.05 8.50
CA THR A 13 4.05 2.14 9.84
C THR A 13 4.82 3.44 10.04
N GLY A 14 5.64 3.85 9.07
CA GLY A 14 6.43 5.08 9.20
C GLY A 14 5.57 6.34 9.19
N THR A 15 4.57 6.44 8.31
CA THR A 15 3.64 7.58 8.29
C THR A 15 2.78 7.62 9.55
N GLY A 16 2.34 6.46 10.07
CA GLY A 16 1.65 6.36 11.35
C GLY A 16 2.52 6.78 12.52
N THR A 17 3.80 6.38 12.55
CA THR A 17 4.78 6.79 13.57
C THR A 17 5.04 8.29 13.53
N ALA A 18 5.21 8.86 12.33
CA ALA A 18 5.41 10.30 12.16
C ALA A 18 4.20 11.08 12.67
N ARG A 19 2.97 10.60 12.37
CA ARG A 19 1.72 11.16 12.88
C ARG A 19 1.68 11.15 14.41
N ASP A 20 1.86 10.00 15.03
CA ASP A 20 1.72 9.87 16.49
C ASP A 20 2.80 10.68 17.24
N LEU A 21 4.04 10.64 16.80
CA LEU A 21 5.12 11.45 17.39
C LEU A 21 4.87 12.96 17.23
N ALA A 22 4.39 13.42 16.07
CA ALA A 22 4.04 14.82 15.85
C ALA A 22 2.87 15.26 16.76
N MET A 23 1.81 14.45 16.89
CA MET A 23 0.70 14.68 17.82
C MET A 23 1.17 14.73 19.28
N ARG A 24 2.21 13.98 19.62
CA ARG A 24 2.86 14.03 20.94
C ARG A 24 3.87 15.18 21.06
N GLY A 25 4.05 15.99 20.01
CA GLY A 25 4.80 17.25 20.01
C GLY A 25 6.30 17.09 19.88
N PHE A 26 6.77 16.05 19.23
CA PHE A 26 8.13 15.94 18.75
C PHE A 26 8.33 16.78 17.49
N ASP A 27 9.58 17.16 17.21
CA ASP A 27 10.00 17.74 15.93
C ASP A 27 10.38 16.57 15.01
N VAL A 28 9.47 16.23 14.08
CA VAL A 28 9.55 14.98 13.29
C VAL A 28 9.92 15.28 11.86
N THR A 29 10.93 14.57 11.33
CA THR A 29 11.22 14.51 9.90
C THR A 29 11.14 13.05 9.43
N LEU A 30 10.27 12.78 8.46
CA LEU A 30 10.20 11.48 7.79
C LEU A 30 10.93 11.52 6.46
N LEU A 31 11.83 10.55 6.23
CA LEU A 31 12.58 10.37 4.99
C LEU A 31 12.13 9.09 4.27
N GLU A 32 11.73 9.22 3.01
CA GLU A 32 11.33 8.12 2.14
C GLU A 32 12.13 8.15 0.83
N ARG A 33 12.78 7.03 0.46
CA ARG A 33 13.64 6.95 -0.74
C ARG A 33 12.92 7.10 -2.07
N GLY A 34 11.63 6.81 -2.10
CA GLY A 34 10.77 6.96 -3.28
C GLY A 34 9.54 7.81 -2.97
N ASN A 35 8.42 7.47 -3.58
CA ASN A 35 7.12 8.00 -3.18
C ASN A 35 6.62 7.33 -1.91
N LEU A 36 5.70 7.95 -1.19
CA LEU A 36 4.99 7.28 -0.10
C LEU A 36 4.49 5.91 -0.58
N THR A 37 4.57 4.91 0.28
CA THR A 37 4.18 3.52 -0.04
C THR A 37 5.03 2.81 -1.09
N HIS A 38 6.22 3.30 -1.40
CA HIS A 38 7.09 2.70 -2.42
C HIS A 38 7.42 1.23 -2.14
N GLY A 39 7.58 0.86 -0.87
CA GLY A 39 7.88 -0.50 -0.43
C GLY A 39 6.65 -1.42 -0.32
N THR A 40 6.65 -2.28 0.70
CA THR A 40 5.65 -3.32 0.95
C THR A 40 4.23 -2.78 1.03
N THR A 41 4.02 -1.59 1.61
CA THR A 41 2.69 -1.00 1.77
C THR A 41 1.96 -0.82 0.45
N GLY A 42 2.61 -0.30 -0.59
CA GLY A 42 2.00 -0.14 -1.92
C GLY A 42 1.92 -1.42 -2.74
N ARG A 43 2.43 -2.53 -2.20
CA ARG A 43 2.47 -3.85 -2.86
C ARG A 43 1.72 -4.92 -2.09
N THR A 44 0.89 -4.54 -1.13
CA THR A 44 -0.05 -5.42 -0.43
C THR A 44 -1.33 -5.62 -1.24
N HIS A 45 -2.08 -6.63 -0.90
CA HIS A 45 -3.43 -6.85 -1.46
C HIS A 45 -4.51 -5.94 -0.84
N GLY A 46 -4.19 -5.12 0.17
CA GLY A 46 -5.15 -4.23 0.79
C GLY A 46 -6.24 -4.94 1.62
N HIS A 47 -5.93 -6.06 2.23
CA HIS A 47 -6.87 -6.77 3.11
C HIS A 47 -6.91 -6.11 4.50
N LEU A 48 -8.08 -5.60 4.89
CA LEU A 48 -8.38 -5.24 6.27
C LEU A 48 -8.82 -6.49 7.01
N HIS A 49 -7.88 -7.12 7.71
CA HIS A 49 -8.12 -8.38 8.40
C HIS A 49 -9.02 -8.22 9.64
N SER A 50 -9.99 -9.11 9.77
CA SER A 50 -10.71 -9.34 11.03
C SER A 50 -9.93 -10.20 12.03
N GLY A 51 -8.79 -10.78 11.61
CA GLY A 51 -8.07 -11.78 12.38
C GLY A 51 -8.44 -13.22 12.07
N GLY A 52 -9.56 -13.49 11.39
CA GLY A 52 -10.04 -14.85 11.10
C GLY A 52 -9.02 -15.75 10.40
N ARG A 53 -8.11 -15.17 9.59
CA ARG A 53 -7.04 -15.93 8.95
C ARG A 53 -6.05 -16.53 9.96
N TYR A 54 -5.84 -15.87 11.09
CA TYR A 54 -4.85 -16.22 12.12
C TYR A 54 -5.44 -16.97 13.31
N ALA A 55 -6.76 -16.98 13.47
CA ALA A 55 -7.48 -17.46 14.64
C ALA A 55 -7.15 -18.90 15.08
N VAL A 56 -6.62 -19.76 14.19
CA VAL A 56 -6.21 -21.14 14.52
C VAL A 56 -4.71 -21.23 14.84
N SER A 57 -3.87 -20.49 14.11
CA SER A 57 -2.41 -20.68 14.16
C SER A 57 -1.67 -19.61 14.96
N ASP A 58 -2.26 -18.40 15.14
CA ASP A 58 -1.63 -17.24 15.76
C ASP A 58 -2.72 -16.34 16.38
N GLN A 59 -3.23 -16.77 17.54
CA GLN A 59 -4.36 -16.09 18.19
C GLN A 59 -4.03 -14.68 18.68
N GLU A 60 -2.79 -14.39 19.07
CA GLU A 60 -2.36 -13.05 19.43
C GLU A 60 -2.51 -12.10 18.23
N SER A 61 -1.98 -12.47 17.08
CA SER A 61 -2.18 -11.73 15.84
C SER A 61 -3.66 -11.60 15.42
N ALA A 62 -4.50 -12.57 15.77
CA ALA A 62 -5.92 -12.52 15.46
C ALA A 62 -6.64 -11.47 16.32
N VAL A 63 -6.31 -11.38 17.60
CA VAL A 63 -6.87 -10.39 18.54
C VAL A 63 -6.45 -8.99 18.13
N ASP A 64 -5.15 -8.75 17.90
CA ASP A 64 -4.66 -7.45 17.43
C ASP A 64 -5.38 -7.00 16.15
N CYS A 65 -5.57 -7.92 15.20
CA CYS A 65 -6.27 -7.61 13.96
C CYS A 65 -7.71 -7.18 14.17
N ILE A 66 -8.49 -7.85 15.02
CA ILE A 66 -9.90 -7.46 15.21
C ILE A 66 -10.04 -6.16 16.00
N GLU A 67 -9.13 -5.88 16.92
CA GLU A 67 -9.10 -4.63 17.66
C GLU A 67 -8.77 -3.46 16.72
N GLU A 68 -7.69 -3.57 15.95
CA GLU A 68 -7.29 -2.54 14.99
C GLU A 68 -8.29 -2.40 13.81
N ASN A 69 -8.92 -3.49 13.38
CA ASN A 69 -9.99 -3.43 12.36
C ASN A 69 -11.15 -2.51 12.81
N ARG A 70 -11.54 -2.60 14.10
CA ARG A 70 -12.59 -1.74 14.65
C ARG A 70 -12.15 -0.29 14.71
N ILE A 71 -10.93 -0.03 15.21
CA ILE A 71 -10.36 1.32 15.29
C ILE A 71 -10.27 1.94 13.91
N LEU A 72 -9.70 1.22 12.93
CA LEU A 72 -9.50 1.73 11.57
C LEU A 72 -10.82 2.07 10.86
N ARG A 73 -11.90 1.34 11.13
CA ARG A 73 -13.23 1.66 10.60
C ARG A 73 -13.75 2.99 11.11
N ASP A 74 -13.37 3.39 12.31
CA ASP A 74 -13.76 4.67 12.91
C ASP A 74 -12.85 5.81 12.43
N ILE A 75 -11.53 5.62 12.42
CA ILE A 75 -10.57 6.69 12.16
C ILE A 75 -10.16 6.84 10.68
N ALA A 76 -10.33 5.79 9.85
CA ALA A 76 -9.87 5.72 8.46
C ALA A 76 -10.96 5.26 7.50
N SER A 77 -12.21 5.57 7.79
CA SER A 77 -13.38 5.06 7.10
C SER A 77 -13.40 5.36 5.58
N HIS A 78 -12.87 6.52 5.14
CA HIS A 78 -12.75 6.86 3.71
C HIS A 78 -11.69 6.03 2.97
N CYS A 79 -10.82 5.31 3.70
CA CYS A 79 -9.84 4.38 3.13
C CYS A 79 -10.38 2.95 2.98
N ILE A 80 -11.58 2.66 3.51
CA ILE A 80 -12.08 1.29 3.68
C ILE A 80 -13.34 1.06 2.85
N GLU A 81 -13.35 -0.05 2.10
CA GLU A 81 -14.58 -0.64 1.58
C GLU A 81 -15.07 -1.71 2.55
N ASP A 82 -16.28 -1.55 3.08
CA ASP A 82 -16.90 -2.51 4.01
C ASP A 82 -17.49 -3.71 3.25
N THR A 83 -16.60 -4.53 2.72
CA THR A 83 -16.95 -5.69 1.89
C THR A 83 -17.40 -6.91 2.71
N GLY A 84 -17.05 -6.96 3.99
CA GLY A 84 -17.09 -8.20 4.76
C GLY A 84 -16.11 -9.25 4.22
N GLY A 85 -16.16 -10.45 4.80
CA GLY A 85 -15.34 -11.58 4.39
C GLY A 85 -16.06 -12.91 4.52
N LEU A 86 -15.70 -13.87 3.69
CA LEU A 86 -16.14 -15.26 3.72
C LEU A 86 -14.93 -16.19 3.77
N PHE A 87 -14.92 -17.10 4.75
CA PHE A 87 -14.10 -18.31 4.69
C PHE A 87 -14.96 -19.43 4.11
N VAL A 88 -14.75 -19.73 2.83
CA VAL A 88 -15.56 -20.73 2.11
C VAL A 88 -14.98 -22.14 2.29
N GLN A 89 -15.82 -23.10 2.63
CA GLN A 89 -15.50 -24.52 2.60
C GLN A 89 -16.04 -25.12 1.29
N LEU A 90 -15.15 -25.78 0.55
CA LEU A 90 -15.50 -26.50 -0.68
C LEU A 90 -15.67 -27.99 -0.40
N GLU A 91 -16.35 -28.68 -1.31
CA GLU A 91 -16.53 -30.13 -1.28
C GLU A 91 -15.16 -30.84 -1.17
N GLY A 92 -14.98 -31.63 -0.11
CA GLY A 92 -13.75 -32.34 0.18
C GLY A 92 -12.78 -31.62 1.14
N ASP A 93 -13.06 -30.38 1.52
CA ASP A 93 -12.29 -29.68 2.57
C ASP A 93 -12.66 -30.25 3.97
N SER A 94 -11.75 -30.05 4.95
CA SER A 94 -11.89 -30.63 6.29
C SER A 94 -12.98 -29.97 7.13
N ASP A 95 -13.97 -30.77 7.55
CA ASP A 95 -14.99 -30.35 8.54
C ASP A 95 -14.38 -30.02 9.91
N GLU A 96 -13.31 -30.73 10.28
CA GLU A 96 -12.61 -30.50 11.54
C GLU A 96 -11.92 -29.13 11.53
N TYR A 97 -11.24 -28.79 10.43
CA TYR A 97 -10.60 -27.48 10.31
C TYR A 97 -11.60 -26.34 10.26
N PHE A 98 -12.74 -26.53 9.59
CA PHE A 98 -13.82 -25.54 9.61
C PHE A 98 -14.31 -25.25 11.04
N GLN A 99 -14.48 -26.30 11.87
CA GLN A 99 -14.88 -26.11 13.26
C GLN A 99 -13.76 -25.43 14.08
N GLN A 100 -12.50 -25.83 13.91
CA GLN A 100 -11.35 -25.19 14.55
C GLN A 100 -11.29 -23.69 14.19
N LYS A 101 -11.58 -23.33 12.93
CA LYS A 101 -11.62 -21.95 12.47
C LYS A 101 -12.72 -21.16 13.16
N LEU A 102 -13.91 -21.74 13.26
CA LEU A 102 -15.06 -21.11 13.92
C LEU A 102 -14.77 -20.90 15.42
N ASP A 103 -14.32 -21.94 16.11
CA ASP A 103 -14.01 -21.89 17.54
C ASP A 103 -12.90 -20.88 17.82
N GLY A 104 -11.82 -20.88 17.02
CA GLY A 104 -10.72 -19.92 17.15
C GLY A 104 -11.16 -18.47 16.92
N CYS A 105 -12.04 -18.22 15.96
CA CYS A 105 -12.62 -16.88 15.77
C CYS A 105 -13.42 -16.43 17.00
N GLU A 106 -14.25 -17.31 17.56
CA GLU A 106 -15.03 -17.01 18.75
C GLU A 106 -14.14 -16.73 19.97
N GLU A 107 -13.09 -17.55 20.18
CA GLU A 107 -12.09 -17.37 21.24
C GLU A 107 -11.36 -16.03 21.14
N CYS A 108 -11.06 -15.58 19.91
CA CYS A 108 -10.41 -14.28 19.64
C CYS A 108 -11.40 -13.09 19.63
N GLY A 109 -12.69 -13.30 19.90
CA GLY A 109 -13.71 -12.23 19.92
C GLY A 109 -14.04 -11.67 18.53
N ILE A 110 -13.82 -12.45 17.47
CA ILE A 110 -14.15 -12.11 16.08
C ILE A 110 -15.61 -12.48 15.83
N PRO A 111 -16.47 -11.53 15.43
CA PRO A 111 -17.85 -11.83 15.09
C PRO A 111 -17.94 -12.79 13.90
N THR A 112 -18.69 -13.88 14.06
CA THR A 112 -18.87 -14.89 13.02
C THR A 112 -20.34 -15.24 12.81
N GLU A 113 -20.67 -15.66 11.56
CA GLU A 113 -21.95 -16.24 11.19
C GLU A 113 -21.71 -17.38 10.21
N VAL A 114 -22.18 -18.58 10.52
CA VAL A 114 -22.12 -19.70 9.57
C VAL A 114 -23.33 -19.64 8.62
N ILE A 115 -23.05 -19.63 7.32
CA ILE A 115 -24.06 -19.64 6.25
C ILE A 115 -23.91 -20.86 5.36
N SER A 116 -25.03 -21.31 4.76
CA SER A 116 -25.01 -22.42 3.80
C SER A 116 -24.36 -22.02 2.48
N GLY A 117 -23.88 -22.99 1.69
CA GLY A 117 -23.34 -22.74 0.36
C GLY A 117 -24.34 -22.08 -0.59
N GLU A 118 -25.64 -22.39 -0.46
CA GLU A 118 -26.69 -21.71 -1.21
C GLU A 118 -26.78 -20.22 -0.85
N GLU A 119 -26.73 -19.89 0.44
CA GLU A 119 -26.71 -18.50 0.90
C GLU A 119 -25.44 -17.78 0.47
N ALA A 120 -24.27 -18.44 0.56
CA ALA A 120 -22.99 -17.88 0.11
C ALA A 120 -23.04 -17.55 -1.40
N ARG A 121 -23.51 -18.48 -2.25
CA ARG A 121 -23.67 -18.24 -3.70
C ARG A 121 -24.76 -17.22 -4.03
N ARG A 122 -25.76 -17.04 -3.20
CA ARG A 122 -26.74 -15.98 -3.40
C ARG A 122 -26.13 -14.59 -3.18
N ARG A 123 -25.20 -14.46 -2.24
CA ARG A 123 -24.45 -13.22 -1.96
C ARG A 123 -23.36 -12.98 -2.97
N GLU A 124 -22.62 -14.04 -3.31
CA GLU A 124 -21.52 -14.04 -4.28
C GLU A 124 -21.83 -15.04 -5.42
N PRO A 125 -22.52 -14.59 -6.47
CA PRO A 125 -23.02 -15.48 -7.51
C PRO A 125 -21.94 -16.20 -8.33
N HIS A 126 -20.70 -15.74 -8.27
CA HIS A 126 -19.56 -16.35 -8.96
C HIS A 126 -18.83 -17.41 -8.15
N LEU A 127 -19.23 -17.67 -6.89
CA LEU A 127 -18.68 -18.80 -6.13
C LEU A 127 -19.00 -20.13 -6.82
N THR A 128 -18.04 -21.04 -6.74
CA THR A 128 -18.19 -22.40 -7.28
C THR A 128 -19.38 -23.14 -6.66
N GLU A 129 -20.03 -23.98 -7.45
CA GLU A 129 -21.12 -24.85 -6.98
C GLU A 129 -20.67 -25.85 -5.89
N LYS A 130 -19.36 -26.11 -5.80
CA LYS A 130 -18.74 -26.94 -4.77
C LYS A 130 -18.73 -26.31 -3.38
N THR A 131 -19.15 -25.05 -3.22
CA THR A 131 -19.24 -24.38 -1.92
C THR A 131 -20.31 -25.02 -1.05
N GLU A 132 -19.93 -25.66 0.05
CA GLU A 132 -20.84 -26.34 0.98
C GLU A 132 -21.39 -25.39 2.05
N ARG A 133 -20.52 -24.55 2.61
CA ARG A 133 -20.84 -23.52 3.63
C ARG A 133 -19.73 -22.48 3.72
N ALA A 134 -19.99 -21.42 4.47
CA ALA A 134 -18.99 -20.40 4.73
C ALA A 134 -19.13 -19.80 6.15
N ILE A 135 -18.01 -19.29 6.70
CA ILE A 135 -17.99 -18.45 7.90
C ILE A 135 -17.88 -17.00 7.43
N ARG A 136 -18.86 -16.17 7.79
CA ARG A 136 -18.80 -14.73 7.61
C ARG A 136 -17.99 -14.09 8.73
N VAL A 137 -17.14 -13.13 8.38
CA VAL A 137 -16.31 -12.35 9.29
C VAL A 137 -16.31 -10.88 8.88
N PRO A 138 -15.95 -9.93 9.77
CA PRO A 138 -15.88 -8.51 9.44
C PRO A 138 -14.56 -8.11 8.77
N ASP A 139 -14.11 -8.86 7.75
CA ASP A 139 -13.02 -8.42 6.89
C ASP A 139 -13.44 -7.18 6.09
N GLY A 140 -12.52 -6.57 5.38
CA GLY A 140 -12.75 -5.47 4.47
C GLY A 140 -11.62 -5.32 3.46
N ALA A 141 -11.78 -4.41 2.51
CA ALA A 141 -10.69 -3.92 1.69
C ALA A 141 -10.26 -2.53 2.17
N ILE A 142 -8.96 -2.29 2.25
CA ILE A 142 -8.40 -0.99 2.63
C ILE A 142 -7.44 -0.51 1.55
N ASP A 143 -7.57 0.76 1.14
CA ASP A 143 -6.64 1.38 0.21
C ASP A 143 -5.36 1.79 0.95
N PRO A 144 -4.24 1.07 0.76
CA PRO A 144 -3.00 1.33 1.49
C PRO A 144 -2.34 2.65 1.08
N PHE A 145 -2.60 3.10 -0.13
CA PHE A 145 -2.07 4.38 -0.63
C PHE A 145 -2.76 5.54 0.08
N ARG A 146 -4.09 5.55 0.07
CA ARG A 146 -4.90 6.57 0.71
C ARG A 146 -4.62 6.63 2.20
N LEU A 147 -4.51 5.46 2.86
CA LEU A 147 -4.19 5.36 4.27
C LEU A 147 -2.86 6.03 4.63
N ALA A 148 -1.79 5.73 3.92
CA ALA A 148 -0.47 6.31 4.19
C ALA A 148 -0.42 7.81 3.87
N VAL A 149 -1.08 8.25 2.78
CA VAL A 149 -1.19 9.66 2.42
C VAL A 149 -1.95 10.45 3.49
N ALA A 150 -3.06 9.92 4.00
CA ALA A 150 -3.83 10.57 5.06
C ALA A 150 -3.04 10.68 6.38
N ASN A 151 -2.30 9.63 6.78
CA ASN A 151 -1.40 9.70 7.92
C ASN A 151 -0.30 10.74 7.74
N ALA A 152 0.32 10.80 6.56
CA ALA A 152 1.36 11.79 6.25
C ALA A 152 0.81 13.23 6.26
N ALA A 153 -0.38 13.45 5.72
CA ALA A 153 -1.05 14.75 5.73
C ALA A 153 -1.33 15.21 7.17
N ASP A 154 -1.91 14.34 8.01
CA ASP A 154 -2.18 14.65 9.41
C ASP A 154 -0.88 14.90 10.21
N ALA A 155 0.19 14.13 9.93
CA ALA A 155 1.50 14.39 10.52
C ALA A 155 2.00 15.80 10.20
N VAL A 156 1.84 16.26 8.95
CA VAL A 156 2.22 17.63 8.52
C VAL A 156 1.36 18.69 9.20
N GLU A 157 0.06 18.46 9.35
CA GLU A 157 -0.83 19.38 10.10
C GLU A 157 -0.40 19.51 11.56
N HIS A 158 0.20 18.48 12.14
CA HIS A 158 0.78 18.48 13.48
C HIS A 158 2.26 18.94 13.53
N GLY A 159 2.82 19.41 12.41
CA GLY A 159 4.13 20.04 12.33
C GLY A 159 5.28 19.13 11.90
N ALA A 160 5.02 17.91 11.44
CA ALA A 160 6.05 17.06 10.86
C ALA A 160 6.47 17.54 9.46
N THR A 161 7.71 17.22 9.08
CA THR A 161 8.23 17.37 7.72
C THR A 161 8.27 16.00 7.04
N ILE A 162 7.74 15.88 5.83
CA ILE A 162 7.75 14.66 5.03
C ILE A 162 8.58 14.88 3.77
N GLU A 163 9.70 14.18 3.67
CA GLU A 163 10.63 14.25 2.52
C GLU A 163 10.56 12.94 1.73
N THR A 164 10.00 13.00 0.53
CA THR A 164 10.04 11.89 -0.43
C THR A 164 11.24 12.03 -1.35
N HIS A 165 11.65 10.93 -2.01
CA HIS A 165 12.87 10.86 -2.84
C HIS A 165 14.15 11.24 -2.06
N ALA A 166 14.15 10.97 -0.76
CA ALA A 166 15.24 11.22 0.18
C ALA A 166 15.71 9.86 0.74
N GLU A 167 16.73 9.28 0.12
CA GLU A 167 17.26 7.98 0.52
C GLU A 167 18.30 8.12 1.61
N VAL A 168 18.02 7.53 2.78
CA VAL A 168 19.03 7.44 3.84
C VAL A 168 20.14 6.50 3.38
N VAL A 169 21.37 7.04 3.35
CA VAL A 169 22.57 6.35 2.88
C VAL A 169 23.55 6.05 4.01
N ASP A 170 23.38 6.69 5.18
CA ASP A 170 24.23 6.46 6.35
C ASP A 170 23.56 6.90 7.65
N LEU A 171 23.87 6.23 8.76
CA LEU A 171 23.56 6.65 10.13
C LEU A 171 24.79 7.29 10.77
N LEU A 172 24.62 8.48 11.35
CA LEU A 172 25.71 9.18 12.03
C LEU A 172 25.91 8.61 13.44
N VAL A 173 26.89 7.76 13.60
CA VAL A 173 27.21 7.13 14.89
C VAL A 173 28.34 7.89 15.57
N GLU A 174 28.07 8.42 16.76
CA GLU A 174 29.02 9.13 17.62
C GLU A 174 28.97 8.54 19.05
N ASP A 175 30.09 8.14 19.60
CA ASP A 175 30.22 7.64 20.99
C ASP A 175 29.15 6.54 21.32
N ASP A 176 29.00 5.54 20.45
CA ASP A 176 28.02 4.45 20.55
C ASP A 176 26.54 4.92 20.55
N ALA A 177 26.27 6.07 19.93
CA ALA A 177 24.92 6.58 19.75
C ALA A 177 24.70 7.09 18.31
N VAL A 178 23.48 6.85 17.78
CA VAL A 178 23.04 7.48 16.53
C VAL A 178 22.61 8.91 16.85
N ALA A 179 23.27 9.88 16.19
CA ALA A 179 23.07 11.32 16.39
C ALA A 179 22.37 12.00 15.19
N GLY A 180 22.05 11.23 14.15
CA GLY A 180 21.42 11.74 12.93
C GLY A 180 21.59 10.80 11.75
N VAL A 181 21.26 11.31 10.57
CA VAL A 181 21.33 10.57 9.32
C VAL A 181 21.97 11.39 8.20
N ARG A 182 22.55 10.71 7.22
CA ARG A 182 22.84 11.27 5.90
C ARG A 182 21.88 10.68 4.88
N PHE A 183 21.35 11.51 4.02
CA PHE A 183 20.47 11.07 2.95
C PHE A 183 20.86 11.71 1.63
N GLU A 184 20.62 10.99 0.55
CA GLU A 184 20.83 11.45 -0.82
C GLU A 184 19.48 11.83 -1.43
N ARG A 185 19.40 13.02 -2.06
CA ARG A 185 18.24 13.38 -2.86
C ARG A 185 18.30 12.64 -4.19
N ARG A 186 17.29 11.81 -4.41
CA ARG A 186 17.09 11.16 -5.69
C ARG A 186 16.35 12.07 -6.65
N LYS A 187 16.47 11.80 -7.95
CA LYS A 187 15.74 12.55 -8.97
C LYS A 187 14.26 12.63 -8.59
N SER A 188 13.81 13.85 -8.42
CA SER A 188 12.44 14.18 -8.09
C SER A 188 11.97 15.23 -9.08
N ASN A 189 10.81 15.02 -9.68
CA ASN A 189 10.15 16.05 -10.48
C ASN A 189 9.45 17.09 -9.59
N HIS A 190 9.99 17.32 -8.39
CA HIS A 190 9.29 17.99 -7.31
C HIS A 190 9.74 19.40 -7.03
N LEU A 191 8.94 20.02 -6.19
CA LEU A 191 9.12 21.31 -5.55
C LEU A 191 10.21 21.32 -4.47
N GLY A 192 10.93 20.20 -4.27
CA GLY A 192 11.95 20.06 -3.22
C GLY A 192 13.18 20.94 -3.46
N GLU A 193 13.74 21.49 -2.39
CA GLU A 193 15.04 22.14 -2.41
C GLU A 193 16.14 21.07 -2.50
N GLY A 194 17.10 21.23 -3.41
CA GLY A 194 18.22 20.31 -3.64
C GLY A 194 18.25 19.71 -5.05
N THR A 195 19.39 19.21 -5.45
CA THR A 195 19.63 18.58 -6.74
C THR A 195 19.88 17.08 -6.57
N GLU A 196 19.60 16.28 -7.60
CA GLU A 196 19.90 14.86 -7.61
C GLU A 196 21.36 14.59 -7.28
N GLY A 197 21.62 13.66 -6.34
CA GLY A 197 22.96 13.31 -5.87
C GLY A 197 23.50 14.22 -4.76
N ASP A 198 22.79 15.26 -4.35
CA ASP A 198 23.17 16.05 -3.18
C ASP A 198 23.00 15.19 -1.91
N ILE A 199 24.07 15.14 -1.11
CA ILE A 199 24.03 14.45 0.20
C ILE A 199 23.83 15.52 1.27
N GLU A 200 22.74 15.36 2.01
CA GLU A 200 22.38 16.21 3.13
C GLU A 200 22.49 15.47 4.46
N THR A 201 22.56 16.23 5.53
CA THR A 201 22.67 15.71 6.91
C THR A 201 21.59 16.30 7.78
N ILE A 202 20.91 15.46 8.54
CA ILE A 202 19.97 15.87 9.58
C ILE A 202 20.46 15.31 10.91
N ASP A 203 20.72 16.22 11.88
CA ASP A 203 20.97 15.82 13.26
C ASP A 203 19.65 15.44 13.94
N ALA A 204 19.65 14.36 14.70
CA ALA A 204 18.51 13.88 15.44
C ALA A 204 18.86 13.51 16.87
N ASP A 205 17.91 13.70 17.79
CA ASP A 205 18.01 13.21 19.15
C ASP A 205 17.62 11.72 19.23
N HIS A 206 16.87 11.22 18.23
CA HIS A 206 16.52 9.82 18.02
C HIS A 206 16.20 9.52 16.55
N VAL A 207 16.55 8.31 16.11
CA VAL A 207 16.20 7.80 14.78
C VAL A 207 15.33 6.55 14.92
N VAL A 208 14.21 6.54 14.21
CA VAL A 208 13.29 5.40 14.12
C VAL A 208 13.38 4.79 12.73
N SER A 209 13.79 3.53 12.62
CA SER A 209 13.70 2.77 11.37
C SER A 209 12.34 2.07 11.27
N ALA A 210 11.49 2.54 10.34
CA ALA A 210 10.26 1.92 9.89
C ALA A 210 10.39 1.48 8.42
N ALA A 211 11.59 1.03 8.04
CA ALA A 211 11.99 0.74 6.67
C ALA A 211 11.45 -0.61 6.13
N GLY A 212 10.57 -1.31 6.88
CA GLY A 212 9.94 -2.54 6.43
C GLY A 212 10.95 -3.63 6.07
N ALA A 213 10.89 -4.18 4.87
CA ALA A 213 11.79 -5.25 4.42
C ALA A 213 13.28 -4.82 4.35
N TRP A 214 13.56 -3.52 4.34
CA TRP A 214 14.92 -2.94 4.33
C TRP A 214 15.48 -2.65 5.72
N ALA A 215 14.77 -3.03 6.79
CA ALA A 215 15.18 -2.73 8.16
C ALA A 215 16.60 -3.25 8.50
N GLY A 216 16.96 -4.43 8.01
CA GLY A 216 18.31 -4.98 8.18
C GLY A 216 19.39 -4.15 7.48
N GLN A 217 19.11 -3.61 6.30
CA GLN A 217 20.04 -2.75 5.56
C GLN A 217 20.26 -1.42 6.28
N ILE A 218 19.20 -0.81 6.84
CA ILE A 218 19.32 0.42 7.64
C ILE A 218 20.10 0.15 8.93
N ALA A 219 19.80 -0.94 9.64
CA ALA A 219 20.52 -1.27 10.88
C ALA A 219 22.04 -1.53 10.63
N ALA A 220 22.37 -2.15 9.51
CA ALA A 220 23.76 -2.40 9.11
C ALA A 220 24.59 -1.12 8.92
N MET A 221 23.98 0.05 8.67
CA MET A 221 24.68 1.33 8.61
C MET A 221 25.26 1.76 9.98
N ALA A 222 24.76 1.17 11.08
CA ALA A 222 25.30 1.34 12.43
C ALA A 222 26.01 0.08 12.95
N ASP A 223 26.50 -0.79 12.06
CA ASP A 223 27.13 -2.08 12.40
C ASP A 223 26.22 -3.02 13.25
N ILE A 224 24.88 -2.88 13.12
CA ILE A 224 23.88 -3.69 13.83
C ILE A 224 23.32 -4.75 12.90
N ASP A 225 23.29 -5.99 13.37
CA ASP A 225 22.64 -7.11 12.66
C ASP A 225 21.17 -7.26 13.06
N VAL A 226 20.26 -7.07 12.10
CA VAL A 226 18.83 -7.39 12.21
C VAL A 226 18.52 -8.45 11.16
N ALA A 227 18.52 -9.71 11.60
CA ALA A 227 18.28 -10.86 10.73
C ALA A 227 16.82 -10.91 10.26
N MET A 228 16.55 -10.37 9.08
CA MET A 228 15.22 -10.40 8.45
C MET A 228 14.97 -11.76 7.79
N SER A 229 13.75 -12.28 7.92
CA SER A 229 13.25 -13.47 7.23
C SER A 229 12.28 -13.05 6.13
N ILE A 230 12.80 -12.34 5.12
CA ILE A 230 11.96 -11.72 4.09
C ILE A 230 11.45 -12.72 3.06
N SER A 231 10.20 -12.52 2.62
CA SER A 231 9.58 -13.31 1.55
C SER A 231 8.79 -12.45 0.60
N LYS A 232 8.83 -12.78 -0.69
CA LYS A 232 7.99 -12.12 -1.69
C LYS A 232 6.64 -12.82 -1.83
N GLY A 233 5.67 -12.07 -2.35
CA GLY A 233 4.37 -12.61 -2.75
C GLY A 233 3.84 -11.89 -3.98
N ALA A 234 3.35 -12.68 -4.95
CA ALA A 234 2.76 -12.21 -6.18
C ALA A 234 1.29 -11.83 -5.96
N MET A 235 0.88 -10.69 -6.51
CA MET A 235 -0.50 -10.24 -6.62
C MET A 235 -0.88 -10.10 -8.08
N VAL A 236 -2.08 -10.57 -8.46
CA VAL A 236 -2.62 -10.44 -9.82
C VAL A 236 -3.91 -9.62 -9.76
N VAL A 237 -4.02 -8.64 -10.65
CA VAL A 237 -5.19 -7.74 -10.74
C VAL A 237 -6.02 -8.09 -11.95
N THR A 238 -7.33 -8.36 -11.76
CA THR A 238 -8.28 -8.62 -12.84
C THR A 238 -8.95 -7.34 -13.33
N ASN A 239 -9.55 -7.38 -14.52
CA ASN A 239 -10.19 -6.21 -15.14
C ASN A 239 -11.64 -5.95 -14.73
N VAL A 240 -12.19 -6.83 -13.92
CA VAL A 240 -13.62 -6.80 -13.51
C VAL A 240 -13.71 -7.17 -12.05
N ARG A 241 -14.62 -6.55 -11.35
CA ARG A 241 -14.98 -6.92 -9.98
C ARG A 241 -15.91 -8.12 -10.03
N GLN A 242 -15.33 -9.32 -9.89
CA GLN A 242 -16.07 -10.60 -9.92
C GLN A 242 -16.75 -10.93 -8.61
N VAL A 243 -16.26 -10.39 -7.49
CA VAL A 243 -16.80 -10.56 -6.14
C VAL A 243 -16.93 -9.22 -5.44
N ASP A 244 -17.87 -9.11 -4.52
CA ASP A 244 -18.09 -7.92 -3.70
C ASP A 244 -17.64 -8.11 -2.25
N THR A 245 -17.36 -9.35 -1.85
CA THR A 245 -16.90 -9.75 -0.51
C THR A 245 -15.48 -10.30 -0.61
N VAL A 246 -14.65 -10.10 0.42
CA VAL A 246 -13.35 -10.80 0.51
C VAL A 246 -13.60 -12.30 0.62
N ILE A 247 -13.01 -13.09 -0.27
CA ILE A 247 -13.14 -14.54 -0.27
C ILE A 247 -11.83 -15.16 0.19
N ASN A 248 -11.90 -15.98 1.24
CA ASN A 248 -10.81 -16.81 1.71
C ASN A 248 -11.26 -18.28 1.65
N ARG A 249 -10.37 -19.20 1.33
CA ARG A 249 -10.66 -20.61 1.49
C ARG A 249 -10.50 -21.05 2.95
N CYS A 250 -11.39 -21.88 3.45
CA CYS A 250 -11.36 -22.40 4.81
C CYS A 250 -10.41 -23.61 4.92
N LEU A 251 -9.11 -23.36 4.69
CA LEU A 251 -8.02 -24.34 4.82
C LEU A 251 -6.99 -23.85 5.84
N PRO A 252 -6.10 -24.74 6.34
CA PRO A 252 -4.85 -24.30 6.95
C PRO A 252 -4.19 -23.24 6.04
N LYS A 253 -3.47 -22.29 6.65
CA LYS A 253 -2.86 -21.17 5.92
C LYS A 253 -2.21 -21.67 4.63
N GLY A 254 -2.76 -21.31 3.49
CA GLY A 254 -2.34 -21.69 2.16
C GLY A 254 -1.85 -20.49 1.37
N GLU A 255 -1.36 -20.74 0.18
CA GLU A 255 -0.87 -19.74 -0.75
C GLU A 255 -1.94 -19.41 -1.80
N GLY A 256 -2.09 -18.12 -2.13
CA GLY A 256 -3.00 -17.66 -3.18
C GLY A 256 -4.50 -17.82 -2.89
N ASP A 257 -4.86 -18.18 -1.67
CA ASP A 257 -6.21 -18.57 -1.26
C ASP A 257 -7.12 -17.38 -0.86
N THR A 258 -6.74 -16.17 -1.26
CA THR A 258 -7.50 -14.95 -0.95
C THR A 258 -7.84 -14.17 -2.22
N ILE A 259 -9.09 -13.73 -2.34
CA ILE A 259 -9.61 -12.87 -3.41
C ILE A 259 -10.18 -11.62 -2.78
N ILE A 260 -9.66 -10.44 -3.14
CA ILE A 260 -10.03 -9.18 -2.51
C ILE A 260 -10.62 -8.23 -3.55
N PRO A 261 -11.90 -7.84 -3.42
CA PRO A 261 -12.47 -6.78 -4.23
C PRO A 261 -11.84 -5.43 -3.87
N HIS A 262 -11.52 -4.64 -4.87
CA HIS A 262 -10.94 -3.32 -4.66
C HIS A 262 -11.42 -2.36 -5.76
N GLU A 263 -12.28 -1.40 -5.40
CA GLU A 263 -12.90 -0.47 -6.34
C GLU A 263 -13.56 -1.19 -7.53
N THR A 264 -12.97 -1.09 -8.72
CA THR A 264 -13.48 -1.68 -9.97
C THR A 264 -12.86 -3.02 -10.34
N THR A 265 -11.93 -3.50 -9.55
CA THR A 265 -11.07 -4.66 -9.83
C THR A 265 -11.14 -5.68 -8.70
N VAL A 266 -10.44 -6.78 -8.89
CA VAL A 266 -10.21 -7.80 -7.86
C VAL A 266 -8.73 -8.13 -7.85
N LEU A 267 -8.17 -8.33 -6.66
CA LEU A 267 -6.81 -8.79 -6.43
C LEU A 267 -6.84 -10.26 -6.01
N LEU A 268 -5.96 -11.04 -6.64
CA LEU A 268 -5.71 -12.45 -6.32
C LEU A 268 -4.34 -12.54 -5.66
N GLY A 269 -4.21 -13.27 -4.58
CA GLY A 269 -2.90 -13.46 -3.97
C GLY A 269 -2.91 -13.67 -2.46
N ALA A 270 -1.76 -13.99 -1.88
CA ALA A 270 -0.45 -14.08 -2.51
C ALA A 270 0.20 -15.42 -2.15
N ASN A 271 1.22 -15.84 -2.95
CA ASN A 271 2.15 -16.90 -2.55
C ASN A 271 3.17 -16.41 -1.50
N ASP A 272 4.07 -17.27 -1.07
CA ASP A 272 5.09 -16.98 -0.04
C ASP A 272 6.43 -17.62 -0.44
N GLU A 273 7.31 -16.85 -1.10
CA GLU A 273 8.60 -17.31 -1.58
C GLU A 273 9.73 -16.55 -0.86
N PRO A 274 10.64 -17.25 -0.16
CA PRO A 274 11.79 -16.61 0.47
C PRO A 274 12.66 -15.86 -0.53
N VAL A 275 13.20 -14.71 -0.12
CA VAL A 275 14.16 -13.92 -0.89
C VAL A 275 15.27 -13.40 0.00
N ASP A 276 16.45 -13.20 -0.58
CA ASP A 276 17.63 -12.70 0.15
C ASP A 276 17.73 -11.18 0.12
N ASP A 277 17.22 -10.54 -0.94
CA ASP A 277 17.28 -9.10 -1.15
C ASP A 277 15.88 -8.54 -1.48
N PRO A 278 15.43 -7.48 -0.79
CA PRO A 278 14.12 -6.90 -1.04
C PRO A 278 14.04 -6.08 -2.35
N ASP A 279 15.17 -5.76 -2.99
CA ASP A 279 15.24 -5.02 -4.26
C ASP A 279 15.60 -5.91 -5.46
N ASP A 280 16.21 -7.09 -5.24
CA ASP A 280 16.65 -8.01 -6.31
C ASP A 280 16.07 -9.42 -6.10
N TYR A 281 14.97 -9.71 -6.76
CA TYR A 281 14.31 -11.03 -6.75
C TYR A 281 13.64 -11.31 -8.11
N PRO A 282 13.53 -12.59 -8.51
CA PRO A 282 12.86 -12.95 -9.75
C PRO A 282 11.35 -12.69 -9.68
N GLU A 283 10.78 -12.14 -10.75
CA GLU A 283 9.34 -11.99 -11.00
C GLU A 283 8.92 -13.06 -12.02
N GLU A 284 8.34 -14.17 -11.55
CA GLU A 284 8.17 -15.35 -12.38
C GLU A 284 6.72 -15.58 -12.83
N GLN A 285 6.56 -16.07 -14.07
CA GLN A 285 5.26 -16.31 -14.70
C GLN A 285 4.44 -17.38 -13.95
N TRP A 286 5.08 -18.42 -13.43
CA TRP A 286 4.39 -19.49 -12.72
C TRP A 286 3.67 -19.01 -11.45
N GLU A 287 4.18 -17.97 -10.79
CA GLU A 287 3.54 -17.37 -9.62
C GLU A 287 2.19 -16.73 -10.01
N VAL A 288 2.16 -16.04 -11.16
CA VAL A 288 0.92 -15.46 -11.70
C VAL A 288 -0.09 -16.55 -12.06
N GLU A 289 0.35 -17.62 -12.71
CA GLU A 289 -0.50 -18.77 -13.09
C GLU A 289 -1.06 -19.45 -11.84
N MET A 290 -0.23 -19.69 -10.82
CA MET A 290 -0.66 -20.26 -9.54
C MET A 290 -1.76 -19.41 -8.86
N MET A 291 -1.63 -18.07 -8.84
CA MET A 291 -2.66 -17.20 -8.25
C MET A 291 -4.01 -17.34 -8.98
N ILE A 292 -3.98 -17.46 -10.30
CA ILE A 292 -5.19 -17.64 -11.11
C ILE A 292 -5.81 -19.02 -10.85
N ASP A 293 -5.01 -20.08 -10.82
CA ASP A 293 -5.47 -21.44 -10.63
C ASP A 293 -6.13 -21.61 -9.26
N VAL A 294 -5.47 -21.16 -8.17
CA VAL A 294 -6.00 -21.28 -6.81
C VAL A 294 -7.28 -20.44 -6.62
N ALA A 295 -7.31 -19.23 -7.14
CA ALA A 295 -8.51 -18.40 -7.08
C ALA A 295 -9.68 -18.99 -7.87
N SER A 296 -9.42 -19.66 -9.00
CA SER A 296 -10.42 -20.28 -9.86
C SER A 296 -11.12 -21.47 -9.20
N GLU A 297 -10.51 -22.12 -8.22
CA GLU A 297 -11.18 -23.17 -7.44
C GLU A 297 -12.38 -22.62 -6.66
N MET A 298 -12.26 -21.39 -6.12
CA MET A 298 -13.34 -20.71 -5.38
C MET A 298 -14.27 -19.93 -6.30
N VAL A 299 -13.70 -19.24 -7.30
CA VAL A 299 -14.41 -18.31 -8.21
C VAL A 299 -14.04 -18.65 -9.67
N PRO A 300 -14.67 -19.65 -10.30
CA PRO A 300 -14.24 -20.19 -11.60
C PRO A 300 -14.18 -19.17 -12.75
N ILE A 301 -14.95 -18.09 -12.71
CA ILE A 301 -14.94 -17.05 -13.74
C ILE A 301 -13.59 -16.33 -13.83
N VAL A 302 -12.74 -16.39 -12.79
CA VAL A 302 -11.40 -15.81 -12.74
C VAL A 302 -10.50 -16.39 -13.83
N GLU A 303 -10.60 -17.69 -14.14
CA GLU A 303 -9.83 -18.35 -15.19
C GLU A 303 -9.99 -17.67 -16.57
N SER A 304 -11.18 -17.15 -16.86
CA SER A 304 -11.49 -16.47 -18.12
C SER A 304 -11.38 -14.94 -18.05
N ALA A 305 -11.05 -14.39 -16.88
CA ALA A 305 -10.93 -12.95 -16.72
C ALA A 305 -9.69 -12.41 -17.46
N ARG A 306 -9.79 -11.17 -17.93
CA ARG A 306 -8.60 -10.47 -18.42
C ARG A 306 -7.79 -10.01 -17.22
N MET A 307 -6.51 -10.37 -17.17
CA MET A 307 -5.57 -9.82 -16.21
C MET A 307 -5.15 -8.41 -16.66
N LEU A 308 -4.92 -7.53 -15.71
CA LEU A 308 -4.47 -6.15 -15.95
C LEU A 308 -2.98 -6.01 -15.71
N ARG A 309 -2.53 -6.54 -14.59
CA ARG A 309 -1.14 -6.49 -14.15
C ARG A 309 -0.87 -7.51 -13.06
N ALA A 310 0.39 -7.83 -12.88
CA ALA A 310 0.91 -8.46 -11.68
C ALA A 310 1.92 -7.53 -10.99
N TYR A 311 2.16 -7.74 -9.72
CA TYR A 311 3.21 -7.07 -8.95
C TYR A 311 3.58 -7.93 -7.75
N TRP A 312 4.80 -7.75 -7.26
CA TRP A 312 5.34 -8.49 -6.13
C TRP A 312 5.63 -7.54 -4.97
N GLY A 313 5.35 -8.01 -3.76
CA GLY A 313 5.67 -7.30 -2.53
C GLY A 313 6.50 -8.17 -1.61
N VAL A 314 7.53 -7.60 -0.99
CA VAL A 314 8.38 -8.30 -0.03
C VAL A 314 7.87 -8.04 1.38
N ARG A 315 7.55 -9.12 2.11
CA ARG A 315 7.06 -9.05 3.49
C ARG A 315 8.22 -8.78 4.45
N PRO A 316 8.08 -7.86 5.40
CA PRO A 316 9.11 -7.52 6.38
C PRO A 316 9.13 -8.49 7.56
N LEU A 317 9.20 -9.80 7.31
CA LEU A 317 9.16 -10.79 8.36
C LEU A 317 10.44 -10.75 9.19
N TYR A 318 10.29 -10.99 10.47
CA TYR A 318 11.38 -11.09 11.44
C TYR A 318 11.16 -12.30 12.35
N ASP A 319 12.17 -13.15 12.46
CA ASP A 319 12.18 -14.26 13.39
C ASP A 319 13.23 -13.97 14.49
N PRO A 320 12.80 -13.71 15.73
CA PRO A 320 13.74 -13.46 16.83
C PRO A 320 14.60 -14.67 17.17
N ASN A 321 14.21 -15.88 16.73
CA ASN A 321 14.92 -17.14 16.93
C ASN A 321 15.64 -17.58 15.63
N SER A 322 16.13 -16.64 14.85
CA SER A 322 16.72 -16.84 13.52
C SER A 322 17.61 -18.08 13.44
N GLY A 323 17.21 -19.06 12.61
CA GLY A 323 17.89 -20.35 12.41
C GLY A 323 17.08 -21.58 12.82
N GLU A 324 15.90 -21.43 13.44
CA GLU A 324 15.03 -22.54 13.82
C GLU A 324 13.89 -22.78 12.82
N THR A 325 13.50 -21.76 12.01
CA THR A 325 12.42 -21.87 11.04
C THR A 325 12.99 -21.87 9.61
N GLU A 326 12.91 -23.01 8.91
CA GLU A 326 13.30 -23.13 7.49
C GLU A 326 12.19 -22.61 6.54
N ASP A 327 10.95 -22.46 7.02
CA ASP A 327 9.77 -22.04 6.24
C ASP A 327 9.26 -20.66 6.69
N THR A 328 9.31 -19.67 5.79
CA THR A 328 8.80 -18.31 6.05
C THR A 328 7.28 -18.30 6.31
N GLY A 329 6.57 -19.34 5.86
CA GLY A 329 5.15 -19.56 6.14
C GLY A 329 4.84 -19.70 7.63
N ASP A 330 5.76 -20.26 8.41
CA ASP A 330 5.61 -20.50 9.85
C ASP A 330 6.11 -19.33 10.72
N VAL A 331 6.78 -18.33 10.14
CA VAL A 331 7.20 -17.13 10.88
C VAL A 331 5.97 -16.36 11.35
N THR A 332 5.99 -15.97 12.62
CA THR A 332 4.91 -15.17 13.20
C THR A 332 4.65 -13.90 12.41
N ARG A 333 3.39 -13.47 12.35
CA ARG A 333 2.98 -12.18 11.75
C ARG A 333 2.91 -11.06 12.79
N ASN A 334 3.45 -11.27 13.98
CA ASN A 334 3.62 -10.25 15.00
C ASN A 334 4.68 -9.23 14.59
N TYR A 335 4.66 -8.09 15.27
CA TYR A 335 5.67 -7.05 15.09
C TYR A 335 6.57 -6.98 16.33
N PHE A 336 7.75 -6.41 16.13
CA PHE A 336 8.75 -6.24 17.17
C PHE A 336 9.31 -4.83 17.15
N VAL A 337 9.46 -4.24 18.33
CA VAL A 337 10.19 -2.98 18.53
C VAL A 337 11.56 -3.33 19.11
N LEU A 338 12.61 -3.07 18.34
CA LEU A 338 13.99 -3.39 18.68
C LEU A 338 14.68 -2.14 19.22
N ASP A 339 14.85 -2.08 20.56
CA ASP A 339 15.64 -1.05 21.21
C ASP A 339 17.14 -1.39 21.12
N HIS A 340 17.85 -0.75 20.23
CA HIS A 340 19.26 -1.03 19.99
C HIS A 340 20.18 -0.57 21.12
N ALA A 341 19.72 0.34 22.00
CA ALA A 341 20.47 0.68 23.21
C ALA A 341 20.58 -0.49 24.18
N GLN A 342 19.48 -1.26 24.32
CA GLN A 342 19.45 -2.43 25.22
C GLN A 342 20.01 -3.68 24.51
N ARG A 343 19.68 -3.87 23.23
CA ARG A 343 20.01 -5.07 22.48
C ARG A 343 21.46 -5.09 21.99
N ASP A 344 21.97 -3.97 21.46
CA ASP A 344 23.22 -3.88 20.71
C ASP A 344 24.22 -2.90 21.32
N GLY A 345 23.81 -2.10 22.32
CA GLY A 345 24.64 -1.09 22.95
C GLY A 345 24.72 0.23 22.19
N VAL A 346 23.92 0.42 21.13
CA VAL A 346 23.87 1.63 20.30
C VAL A 346 22.65 2.46 20.68
N ALA A 347 22.88 3.58 21.34
CA ALA A 347 21.81 4.48 21.77
C ALA A 347 21.25 5.32 20.60
N GLY A 348 20.08 5.97 20.80
CA GLY A 348 19.52 6.91 19.81
C GLY A 348 18.89 6.24 18.57
N PHE A 349 18.73 4.91 18.57
CA PHE A 349 18.20 4.18 17.42
C PHE A 349 17.23 3.09 17.86
N THR A 350 16.09 2.99 17.15
CA THR A 350 15.07 1.96 17.37
C THR A 350 14.54 1.50 16.02
N THR A 351 14.31 0.19 15.86
CA THR A 351 13.76 -0.38 14.63
C THR A 351 12.41 -1.07 14.92
N VAL A 352 11.43 -0.89 14.04
CA VAL A 352 10.19 -1.67 14.03
C VAL A 352 10.17 -2.61 12.83
N VAL A 353 9.92 -3.90 13.08
CA VAL A 353 9.91 -4.97 12.07
C VAL A 353 8.70 -5.88 12.21
N GLY A 354 8.35 -6.60 11.16
CA GLY A 354 7.20 -7.51 11.16
C GLY A 354 5.87 -6.81 10.95
N GLY A 355 4.81 -7.41 11.48
CA GLY A 355 3.46 -6.84 11.51
C GLY A 355 2.67 -6.99 10.22
N LYS A 356 1.53 -6.34 10.20
CA LYS A 356 0.51 -6.37 9.13
C LYS A 356 0.02 -4.95 8.82
N LEU A 357 -0.52 -4.73 7.63
CA LEU A 357 -1.15 -3.45 7.29
C LEU A 357 -2.25 -3.08 8.30
N THR A 358 -3.06 -4.04 8.73
CA THR A 358 -4.14 -3.80 9.69
C THR A 358 -3.63 -3.29 11.05
N THR A 359 -2.46 -3.75 11.51
CA THR A 359 -1.89 -3.39 12.82
C THR A 359 -0.90 -2.23 12.77
N TYR A 360 -0.79 -1.51 11.65
CA TYR A 360 0.21 -0.44 11.48
C TYR A 360 0.10 0.67 12.54
N ARG A 361 -1.15 1.01 12.96
CA ARG A 361 -1.40 2.07 13.94
C ARG A 361 -0.86 1.66 15.32
N GLU A 362 -1.16 0.44 15.75
CA GLU A 362 -0.65 -0.11 17.01
C GLU A 362 0.89 -0.19 17.01
N MET A 363 1.49 -0.62 15.88
CA MET A 363 2.95 -0.60 15.71
C MET A 363 3.51 0.82 15.90
N ALA A 364 2.85 1.82 15.29
CA ALA A 364 3.22 3.22 15.43
C ALA A 364 3.09 3.72 16.88
N GLU A 365 2.01 3.37 17.56
CA GLU A 365 1.79 3.68 18.98
C GLU A 365 2.90 3.10 19.86
N LYS A 366 3.21 1.80 19.71
CA LYS A 366 4.22 1.13 20.54
C LYS A 366 5.62 1.72 20.37
N ILE A 367 6.02 2.05 19.12
CA ILE A 367 7.32 2.67 18.90
C ILE A 367 7.35 4.12 19.41
N SER A 368 6.24 4.85 19.29
CA SER A 368 6.12 6.21 19.83
C SER A 368 6.11 6.22 21.36
N ASP A 369 5.46 5.24 22.01
CA ASP A 369 5.52 5.05 23.45
C ASP A 369 6.96 4.84 23.92
N HIS A 370 7.70 3.95 23.23
CA HIS A 370 9.11 3.70 23.51
C HIS A 370 9.96 4.98 23.40
N VAL A 371 9.74 5.78 22.36
CA VAL A 371 10.44 7.08 22.18
C VAL A 371 10.05 8.06 23.29
N CYS A 372 8.76 8.14 23.64
CA CYS A 372 8.29 9.00 24.75
C CYS A 372 8.93 8.62 26.09
N GLU A 373 8.98 7.34 26.42
CA GLU A 373 9.62 6.83 27.64
C GLU A 373 11.10 7.26 27.72
N ARG A 374 11.81 7.16 26.58
CA ARG A 374 13.22 7.54 26.51
C ARG A 374 13.47 9.01 26.84
N PHE A 375 12.56 9.89 26.43
CA PHE A 375 12.65 11.34 26.70
C PHE A 375 11.89 11.79 27.95
N GLY A 376 11.22 10.87 28.66
CA GLY A 376 10.41 11.21 29.82
C GLY A 376 9.22 12.10 29.47
N ILE A 377 8.65 11.92 28.27
CA ILE A 377 7.47 12.66 27.79
C ILE A 377 6.23 11.85 28.12
N GLU A 378 5.41 12.35 29.03
CA GLU A 378 4.13 11.73 29.44
C GLU A 378 2.98 12.31 28.58
N ARG A 379 2.86 11.85 27.33
CA ARG A 379 1.75 12.18 26.41
C ARG A 379 1.14 10.90 25.87
N GLU A 380 -0.18 10.76 26.08
CA GLU A 380 -0.94 9.60 25.61
C GLU A 380 -1.10 9.61 24.09
N CYS A 381 -1.16 8.41 23.49
CA CYS A 381 -1.54 8.23 22.11
C CYS A 381 -3.01 8.62 21.90
N ARG A 382 -3.29 9.36 20.83
CA ARG A 382 -4.65 9.75 20.43
C ARG A 382 -5.04 9.25 19.05
N THR A 383 -4.14 8.49 18.42
CA THR A 383 -4.36 8.04 17.05
C THR A 383 -5.49 7.04 16.89
N ALA A 384 -5.95 6.40 17.97
CA ALA A 384 -7.13 5.54 17.97
C ALA A 384 -8.46 6.32 18.04
N ASP A 385 -8.43 7.56 18.49
CA ASP A 385 -9.63 8.37 18.76
C ASP A 385 -9.77 9.55 17.76
N GLU A 386 -8.66 10.00 17.16
CA GLU A 386 -8.67 11.12 16.22
C GLU A 386 -8.74 10.62 14.76
N PRO A 387 -9.81 10.97 14.03
CA PRO A 387 -9.96 10.58 12.62
C PRO A 387 -8.85 11.12 11.74
N LEU A 388 -8.49 10.36 10.71
CA LEU A 388 -7.61 10.85 9.65
C LEU A 388 -8.34 11.88 8.77
N PRO A 389 -7.61 12.84 8.17
CA PRO A 389 -8.16 13.76 7.18
C PRO A 389 -8.92 13.01 6.09
N GLY A 390 -10.19 13.36 5.90
CA GLY A 390 -11.14 12.64 5.06
C GLY A 390 -12.11 11.73 5.82
N SER A 391 -11.88 11.43 7.11
CA SER A 391 -12.76 10.60 7.94
C SER A 391 -13.47 11.34 9.06
N GLU A 392 -13.33 12.69 9.16
CA GLU A 392 -13.82 13.46 10.32
C GLU A 392 -15.35 13.58 10.36
N ASP A 393 -16.01 13.69 9.22
CA ASP A 393 -17.49 13.79 9.18
C ASP A 393 -18.11 13.17 7.93
N PHE A 394 -18.72 11.99 8.09
CA PHE A 394 -19.45 11.32 7.01
C PHE A 394 -20.87 11.87 6.75
N SER A 395 -21.42 12.70 7.62
CA SER A 395 -22.75 13.31 7.39
C SER A 395 -22.72 14.27 6.20
N VAL A 396 -21.58 14.89 5.98
CA VAL A 396 -21.27 15.77 4.85
C VAL A 396 -21.42 15.06 3.50
N LEU A 397 -21.07 13.78 3.41
CA LEU A 397 -21.19 12.96 2.19
C LEU A 397 -22.58 12.96 1.57
N ARG A 398 -23.64 12.93 2.38
CA ARG A 398 -25.02 12.89 1.90
C ARG A 398 -25.41 14.26 1.33
N ASP A 399 -25.04 15.33 2.02
CA ASP A 399 -25.37 16.70 1.64
C ASP A 399 -24.62 17.07 0.35
N TYR A 400 -23.38 16.60 0.18
CA TYR A 400 -22.59 16.73 -1.05
C TYR A 400 -23.19 15.99 -2.23
N MET A 401 -23.61 14.74 -2.05
CA MET A 401 -24.25 13.97 -3.11
C MET A 401 -25.54 14.66 -3.62
N GLU A 402 -26.22 15.42 -2.76
CA GLU A 402 -27.38 16.20 -3.13
C GLU A 402 -27.01 17.53 -3.79
N GLU A 403 -26.03 18.25 -3.27
CA GLU A 403 -25.63 19.59 -3.70
C GLU A 403 -24.90 19.59 -5.05
N PHE A 404 -23.92 18.70 -5.21
CA PHE A 404 -23.14 18.60 -6.46
C PHE A 404 -23.83 17.81 -7.57
N GLY A 405 -25.04 17.35 -7.35
CA GLY A 405 -25.79 16.56 -8.35
C GLY A 405 -25.07 15.26 -8.73
N LEU A 406 -24.24 14.72 -7.83
CA LEU A 406 -23.40 13.57 -8.03
C LEU A 406 -24.19 12.26 -8.12
N ARG A 407 -25.29 12.25 -8.88
CA ARG A 407 -26.02 11.04 -9.23
C ARG A 407 -25.24 10.11 -10.16
N SER A 408 -24.10 10.58 -10.68
CA SER A 408 -23.22 9.76 -11.51
C SER A 408 -22.32 8.86 -10.64
N PRO A 409 -21.97 7.66 -11.13
CA PRO A 409 -20.99 6.80 -10.44
C PRO A 409 -19.63 7.47 -10.20
N VAL A 410 -19.25 8.43 -11.04
CA VAL A 410 -18.00 9.18 -10.93
C VAL A 410 -18.00 10.06 -9.69
N GLY A 411 -19.04 10.89 -9.52
CA GLY A 411 -19.11 11.78 -8.38
C GLY A 411 -19.15 11.04 -7.05
N ARG A 412 -19.87 9.92 -7.01
CA ARG A 412 -19.89 9.05 -5.83
C ARG A 412 -18.48 8.57 -5.46
N ARG A 413 -17.69 8.12 -6.43
CA ARG A 413 -16.31 7.68 -6.19
C ARG A 413 -15.38 8.79 -5.74
N SER A 414 -15.50 10.00 -6.30
CA SER A 414 -14.73 11.14 -5.84
C SER A 414 -14.99 11.45 -4.37
N VAL A 415 -16.26 11.47 -3.98
CA VAL A 415 -16.64 11.70 -2.58
C VAL A 415 -16.21 10.56 -1.67
N GLU A 416 -16.33 9.30 -2.09
CA GLU A 416 -15.83 8.14 -1.34
C GLU A 416 -14.31 8.18 -1.14
N ARG A 417 -13.55 8.73 -2.12
CA ARG A 417 -12.09 8.88 -2.00
C ARG A 417 -11.67 10.06 -1.13
N LEU A 418 -12.35 11.19 -1.26
CA LEU A 418 -11.99 12.43 -0.56
C LEU A 418 -12.56 12.48 0.86
N GLY A 419 -13.68 11.78 1.09
CA GLY A 419 -14.39 11.86 2.36
C GLY A 419 -14.79 13.29 2.70
N SER A 420 -14.52 13.75 3.92
CA SER A 420 -14.79 15.12 4.39
C SER A 420 -14.02 16.18 3.62
N ARG A 421 -12.89 15.83 2.98
CA ARG A 421 -12.14 16.77 2.12
C ARG A 421 -12.83 17.08 0.79
N ALA A 422 -13.95 16.44 0.49
CA ALA A 422 -14.69 16.72 -0.74
C ALA A 422 -15.10 18.19 -0.88
N ASP A 423 -15.38 18.90 0.23
CA ASP A 423 -15.68 20.34 0.28
C ASP A 423 -14.57 21.21 -0.26
N GLU A 424 -13.39 20.88 0.18
CA GLU A 424 -12.19 21.65 -0.12
C GLU A 424 -11.77 21.44 -1.58
N VAL A 425 -11.84 20.20 -2.04
CA VAL A 425 -11.31 19.79 -3.35
C VAL A 425 -12.33 19.96 -4.47
N LEU A 426 -13.60 19.57 -4.26
CA LEU A 426 -14.64 19.63 -5.29
C LEU A 426 -15.35 20.98 -5.26
N THR A 427 -14.92 21.93 -6.08
CA THR A 427 -15.56 23.24 -6.18
C THR A 427 -16.76 23.22 -7.12
N THR A 428 -17.81 24.05 -6.83
CA THR A 428 -19.04 24.14 -7.62
C THR A 428 -18.91 24.96 -8.92
N ASP A 429 -17.86 25.75 -9.04
CA ASP A 429 -17.75 26.78 -10.09
C ASP A 429 -17.13 26.31 -11.41
N ASP A 430 -16.50 25.13 -11.44
CA ASP A 430 -15.97 24.50 -12.66
C ASP A 430 -16.74 23.19 -12.96
N PRO A 431 -17.10 22.90 -14.22
CA PRO A 431 -17.75 21.64 -14.62
C PRO A 431 -16.93 20.37 -14.36
N ASN A 432 -15.91 20.43 -13.57
CA ASN A 432 -15.06 19.35 -13.02
C ASN A 432 -14.95 18.11 -13.93
N PRO A 433 -14.28 18.24 -15.09
CA PRO A 433 -14.21 17.17 -16.08
C PRO A 433 -13.49 15.94 -15.53
N VAL A 434 -13.89 14.77 -16.03
CA VAL A 434 -13.25 13.50 -15.67
C VAL A 434 -11.95 13.35 -16.44
N ILE A 435 -10.83 13.24 -15.74
CA ILE A 435 -9.51 12.96 -16.30
C ILE A 435 -9.29 11.46 -16.49
N CYS A 436 -9.56 10.66 -15.45
CA CYS A 436 -9.45 9.20 -15.51
C CYS A 436 -10.84 8.55 -15.51
N GLY A 437 -11.30 8.07 -16.66
CA GLY A 437 -12.65 7.50 -16.81
C GLY A 437 -12.84 6.14 -16.13
N CYS A 438 -11.78 5.32 -15.99
CA CYS A 438 -11.86 3.99 -15.37
C CYS A 438 -12.12 4.11 -13.86
N GLU A 439 -11.35 4.96 -13.20
CA GLU A 439 -11.41 5.20 -11.75
C GLU A 439 -12.37 6.35 -11.38
N GLY A 440 -12.87 7.07 -12.38
CA GLY A 440 -13.76 8.21 -12.13
C GLY A 440 -13.06 9.36 -11.42
N VAL A 441 -11.79 9.63 -11.75
CA VAL A 441 -11.02 10.72 -11.12
C VAL A 441 -11.27 12.03 -11.87
N THR A 442 -11.61 13.05 -11.12
CA THR A 442 -11.91 14.38 -11.63
C THR A 442 -10.66 15.24 -11.78
N ARG A 443 -10.80 16.36 -12.51
CA ARG A 443 -9.73 17.34 -12.67
C ARG A 443 -9.33 17.97 -11.34
N ALA A 444 -10.30 18.28 -10.50
CA ALA A 444 -10.04 18.88 -9.19
C ALA A 444 -9.20 17.98 -8.30
N GLU A 445 -9.50 16.67 -8.25
CA GLU A 445 -8.66 15.69 -7.53
C GLU A 445 -7.23 15.62 -8.06
N VAL A 446 -7.06 15.73 -9.40
CA VAL A 446 -5.72 15.73 -10.01
C VAL A 446 -4.96 17.00 -9.68
N GLN A 447 -5.62 18.17 -9.70
CA GLN A 447 -5.01 19.46 -9.37
C GLN A 447 -4.62 19.52 -7.89
N ASP A 448 -5.49 19.13 -6.96
CA ASP A 448 -5.17 18.99 -5.54
C ASP A 448 -3.93 18.07 -5.32
N ALA A 449 -3.88 16.94 -6.02
CA ALA A 449 -2.72 16.05 -5.93
C ALA A 449 -1.43 16.65 -6.50
N ILE A 450 -1.50 17.44 -7.59
CA ILE A 450 -0.36 18.14 -8.17
C ILE A 450 0.14 19.25 -7.23
N GLU A 451 -0.76 19.98 -6.57
CA GLU A 451 -0.40 20.98 -5.56
C GLU A 451 0.44 20.36 -4.43
N GLN A 452 0.15 19.12 -4.06
CA GLN A 452 0.85 18.40 -2.97
C GLN A 452 2.10 17.64 -3.43
N SER A 453 2.26 17.35 -4.71
CA SER A 453 3.32 16.44 -5.20
C SER A 453 4.07 16.94 -6.44
N GLY A 454 3.81 18.16 -6.88
CA GLY A 454 4.46 18.72 -8.06
C GLY A 454 4.17 17.94 -9.33
N SER A 455 5.17 17.76 -10.16
CA SER A 455 5.06 17.10 -11.46
C SER A 455 5.07 15.58 -11.43
N ASP A 456 5.23 14.94 -10.26
CA ASP A 456 5.30 13.47 -10.16
C ASP A 456 3.93 12.81 -10.36
N LEU A 457 3.67 12.29 -11.55
CA LEU A 457 2.43 11.59 -11.85
C LEU A 457 2.29 10.24 -11.13
N ASN A 458 3.36 9.64 -10.61
CA ASN A 458 3.25 8.47 -9.75
C ASN A 458 2.76 8.87 -8.35
N ALA A 459 3.17 10.01 -7.83
CA ALA A 459 2.62 10.58 -6.60
C ALA A 459 1.15 11.00 -6.77
N VAL A 460 0.78 11.61 -7.89
CA VAL A 460 -0.62 11.91 -8.25
C VAL A 460 -1.46 10.63 -8.31
N ARG A 461 -0.94 9.55 -8.92
CA ARG A 461 -1.59 8.24 -8.97
C ARG A 461 -1.87 7.68 -7.57
N ILE A 462 -0.91 7.75 -6.68
CA ILE A 462 -1.02 7.26 -5.29
C ILE A 462 -2.14 8.00 -4.54
N ARG A 463 -2.28 9.30 -4.74
CA ARG A 463 -3.30 10.14 -4.09
C ARG A 463 -4.70 9.98 -4.69
N THR A 464 -4.79 9.78 -6.00
CA THR A 464 -6.07 9.84 -6.73
C THR A 464 -6.53 8.51 -7.31
N ARG A 465 -5.66 7.49 -7.39
CA ARG A 465 -5.85 6.25 -8.16
C ARG A 465 -5.90 6.44 -9.68
N ALA A 466 -5.66 7.64 -10.22
CA ALA A 466 -5.59 7.87 -11.65
C ALA A 466 -4.61 6.89 -12.30
N SER A 467 -4.95 6.31 -13.45
CA SER A 467 -4.20 5.27 -14.17
C SER A 467 -4.20 3.84 -13.55
N MET A 468 -4.85 3.60 -12.40
CA MET A 468 -4.87 2.26 -11.79
C MET A 468 -5.93 1.32 -12.37
N GLY A 469 -6.96 1.84 -13.03
CA GLY A 469 -8.07 1.04 -13.57
C GLY A 469 -7.74 0.33 -14.89
N ASN A 470 -8.80 -0.17 -15.54
CA ASN A 470 -8.74 -1.12 -16.67
C ASN A 470 -7.82 -0.75 -17.84
N CYS A 471 -7.59 0.52 -18.11
CA CYS A 471 -6.73 0.94 -19.24
C CYS A 471 -5.26 1.13 -18.83
N GLN A 472 -4.91 1.00 -17.56
CA GLN A 472 -3.55 1.12 -17.02
C GLN A 472 -2.81 2.37 -17.53
N GLY A 473 -3.48 3.53 -17.50
CA GLY A 473 -2.93 4.82 -17.97
C GLY A 473 -3.11 5.10 -19.45
N GLY A 474 -3.41 4.11 -20.28
CA GLY A 474 -3.49 4.27 -21.72
C GLY A 474 -4.47 5.35 -22.23
N MET A 475 -5.48 5.73 -21.43
CA MET A 475 -6.46 6.75 -21.81
C MET A 475 -6.30 8.07 -21.05
N CYS A 476 -5.62 8.07 -19.92
CA CYS A 476 -5.55 9.27 -19.06
C CYS A 476 -4.14 9.85 -18.91
N ALA A 477 -3.07 9.09 -19.16
CA ALA A 477 -1.70 9.55 -18.90
C ALA A 477 -1.35 10.88 -19.61
N HIS A 478 -1.75 11.06 -20.87
CA HIS A 478 -1.51 12.31 -21.61
C HIS A 478 -2.33 13.49 -21.04
N ARG A 479 -3.53 13.22 -20.48
CA ARG A 479 -4.35 14.26 -19.84
C ARG A 479 -3.74 14.67 -18.49
N LEU A 480 -3.24 13.70 -17.73
CA LEU A 480 -2.50 13.98 -16.50
C LEU A 480 -1.26 14.83 -16.76
N ALA A 481 -0.49 14.52 -17.80
CA ALA A 481 0.65 15.32 -18.21
C ALA A 481 0.25 16.75 -18.65
N SER A 482 -0.91 16.92 -19.28
CA SER A 482 -1.45 18.24 -19.59
C SER A 482 -1.79 19.04 -18.34
N GLU A 483 -2.37 18.43 -17.32
CA GLU A 483 -2.64 19.09 -16.05
C GLU A 483 -1.35 19.51 -15.33
N VAL A 484 -0.27 18.70 -15.40
CA VAL A 484 1.06 19.08 -14.89
C VAL A 484 1.59 20.30 -15.63
N HIS A 485 1.52 20.32 -16.97
CA HIS A 485 2.00 21.45 -17.78
C HIS A 485 1.25 22.75 -17.45
N ASP A 486 -0.06 22.65 -17.22
CA ASP A 486 -0.92 23.81 -16.95
C ASP A 486 -0.88 24.26 -15.47
N ALA A 487 -0.25 23.47 -14.60
CA ALA A 487 -0.18 23.74 -13.17
C ALA A 487 0.79 24.89 -12.82
N ASN A 488 0.45 25.58 -11.74
CA ASN A 488 1.32 26.56 -11.09
C ASN A 488 1.29 26.28 -9.59
N VAL A 489 2.34 25.68 -9.08
CA VAL A 489 2.47 25.31 -7.67
C VAL A 489 3.45 26.27 -7.02
N ASP A 490 2.99 27.08 -6.06
CA ASP A 490 3.79 28.10 -5.34
C ASP A 490 4.59 29.06 -6.25
N GLY A 491 4.05 29.35 -7.44
CA GLY A 491 4.70 30.21 -8.43
C GLY A 491 5.67 29.47 -9.38
N GLN A 492 5.86 28.18 -9.20
CA GLN A 492 6.61 27.33 -10.12
C GLN A 492 5.68 26.75 -11.19
N THR A 493 6.06 26.88 -12.45
CA THR A 493 5.41 26.26 -13.61
C THR A 493 6.27 25.18 -14.19
N PHE A 494 5.63 24.13 -14.75
CA PHE A 494 6.33 23.02 -15.36
C PHE A 494 6.33 23.17 -16.89
N ASP A 495 7.49 23.03 -17.50
CA ASP A 495 7.59 23.11 -18.97
C ASP A 495 7.17 21.79 -19.64
N GLU A 496 7.11 21.81 -20.98
CA GLU A 496 6.71 20.65 -21.78
C GLU A 496 7.64 19.43 -21.57
N ALA A 497 8.93 19.65 -21.29
CA ALA A 497 9.90 18.58 -21.07
C ALA A 497 9.61 17.84 -19.78
N VAL A 498 9.35 18.56 -18.70
CA VAL A 498 8.97 18.01 -17.39
C VAL A 498 7.66 17.21 -17.48
N ALA A 499 6.63 17.78 -18.14
CA ALA A 499 5.35 17.09 -18.29
C ALA A 499 5.47 15.81 -19.13
N ARG A 500 6.34 15.78 -20.15
CA ARG A 500 6.62 14.58 -20.95
C ARG A 500 7.36 13.52 -20.14
N GLU A 501 8.35 13.91 -19.36
CA GLU A 501 9.10 13.01 -18.50
C GLU A 501 8.17 12.35 -17.49
N ALA A 502 7.34 13.11 -16.79
CA ALA A 502 6.35 12.61 -15.85
C ALA A 502 5.36 11.62 -16.51
N TRP A 503 4.93 11.92 -17.74
CA TRP A 503 4.10 10.99 -18.52
C TRP A 503 4.80 9.68 -18.80
N ASP A 504 6.06 9.71 -19.20
CA ASP A 504 6.84 8.53 -19.52
C ASP A 504 7.06 7.66 -18.28
N GLU A 505 7.48 8.26 -17.17
CA GLU A 505 7.69 7.56 -15.88
C GLU A 505 6.41 6.87 -15.40
N LEU A 506 5.26 7.54 -15.52
CA LEU A 506 3.97 6.94 -15.20
C LEU A 506 3.70 5.70 -16.06
N LEU A 507 3.92 5.78 -17.37
CA LEU A 507 3.68 4.65 -18.27
C LEU A 507 4.67 3.51 -18.06
N GLN A 508 5.93 3.79 -17.74
CA GLN A 508 6.92 2.78 -17.40
C GLN A 508 6.52 2.01 -16.13
N GLU A 509 6.10 2.73 -15.09
CA GLU A 509 5.61 2.10 -13.86
C GLU A 509 4.36 1.23 -14.12
N ARG A 510 3.46 1.65 -15.01
CA ARG A 510 2.30 0.83 -15.37
C ARG A 510 2.71 -0.39 -16.22
N TRP A 511 3.60 -0.20 -17.18
CA TRP A 511 4.09 -1.25 -18.08
C TRP A 511 4.84 -2.36 -17.32
N LYS A 512 5.65 -2.01 -16.36
CA LYS A 512 6.39 -2.92 -15.48
C LYS A 512 5.52 -4.06 -14.94
N GLY A 513 4.30 -3.78 -14.49
CA GLY A 513 3.40 -4.82 -14.00
C GLY A 513 2.58 -5.53 -15.09
N GLN A 514 2.40 -4.92 -16.28
CA GLN A 514 1.58 -5.50 -17.34
C GLN A 514 2.28 -6.67 -18.06
N ARG A 515 3.58 -6.58 -18.29
CA ARG A 515 4.34 -7.57 -19.05
C ARG A 515 4.26 -8.99 -18.49
N HIS A 516 4.11 -9.14 -17.17
CA HIS A 516 4.02 -10.44 -16.50
C HIS A 516 2.60 -11.03 -16.45
N ALA A 517 1.58 -10.19 -16.63
CA ALA A 517 0.18 -10.60 -16.51
C ALA A 517 -0.54 -10.70 -17.85
N LEU A 518 0.08 -10.26 -18.95
CA LEU A 518 -0.53 -10.24 -20.26
C LEU A 518 0.16 -11.22 -21.22
N TRP A 519 -0.62 -11.90 -22.04
CA TRP A 519 -0.14 -12.78 -23.09
C TRP A 519 -1.02 -12.72 -24.35
N GLY A 520 -0.49 -13.24 -25.48
CA GLY A 520 -1.19 -13.30 -26.75
C GLY A 520 -1.68 -11.93 -27.24
N GLN A 521 -2.94 -11.84 -27.61
CA GLN A 521 -3.52 -10.61 -28.17
C GLN A 521 -3.58 -9.46 -27.16
N GLN A 522 -3.72 -9.75 -25.86
CA GLN A 522 -3.76 -8.72 -24.83
C GLN A 522 -2.40 -8.03 -24.68
N LEU A 523 -1.33 -8.81 -24.69
CA LEU A 523 0.03 -8.27 -24.68
C LEU A 523 0.30 -7.42 -25.94
N SER A 524 -0.06 -7.92 -27.12
CA SER A 524 0.09 -7.18 -28.38
C SER A 524 -0.66 -5.84 -28.37
N GLN A 525 -1.85 -5.78 -27.81
CA GLN A 525 -2.62 -4.53 -27.66
C GLN A 525 -1.96 -3.55 -26.68
N ALA A 526 -1.45 -4.05 -25.56
CA ALA A 526 -0.75 -3.21 -24.59
C ALA A 526 0.55 -2.65 -25.17
N MET A 527 1.32 -3.47 -25.91
CA MET A 527 2.52 -3.05 -26.64
C MET A 527 2.21 -1.98 -27.68
N LEU A 528 1.14 -2.17 -28.47
CA LEU A 528 0.71 -1.18 -29.48
C LEU A 528 0.34 0.15 -28.80
N ASN A 529 -0.40 0.10 -27.69
CA ASN A 529 -0.76 1.30 -26.94
C ASN A 529 0.48 2.04 -26.44
N TYR A 530 1.42 1.32 -25.86
CA TYR A 530 2.69 1.88 -25.41
C TYR A 530 3.50 2.51 -26.57
N ALA A 531 3.60 1.81 -27.70
CA ALA A 531 4.29 2.31 -28.90
C ALA A 531 3.65 3.58 -29.47
N LEU A 532 2.31 3.69 -29.43
CA LEU A 532 1.60 4.91 -29.83
C LEU A 532 1.95 6.10 -28.94
N HIS A 533 2.00 5.89 -27.62
CA HIS A 533 2.41 6.94 -26.69
C HIS A 533 3.87 7.37 -26.91
N ALA A 534 4.79 6.43 -27.06
CA ALA A 534 6.20 6.72 -27.36
C ALA A 534 6.37 7.51 -28.67
N THR A 535 5.59 7.17 -29.70
CA THR A 535 5.62 7.88 -30.98
C THR A 535 5.05 9.31 -30.86
N THR A 536 3.99 9.50 -30.07
CA THR A 536 3.40 10.83 -29.89
C THR A 536 4.29 11.76 -29.08
N GLN A 537 5.17 11.20 -28.24
CA GLN A 537 6.16 11.95 -27.48
C GLN A 537 7.39 12.37 -28.33
N ASN A 538 7.39 12.04 -29.62
CA ASN A 538 8.47 12.39 -30.56
C ASN A 538 9.86 11.89 -30.13
N ARG A 539 9.90 10.70 -29.49
CA ARG A 539 11.16 10.04 -29.16
C ARG A 539 11.82 9.59 -30.46
N ASP A 540 12.99 10.14 -30.73
CA ASP A 540 13.86 9.61 -31.75
C ASP A 540 14.16 8.14 -31.40
N ASN A 541 13.94 7.25 -32.36
CA ASN A 541 14.20 5.81 -32.23
C ASN A 541 15.73 5.55 -32.19
N ASP A 542 16.46 6.15 -31.25
CA ASP A 542 17.87 5.83 -31.03
C ASP A 542 17.97 4.70 -30.01
N PRO A 543 18.35 3.48 -30.42
CA PRO A 543 18.53 2.36 -29.49
C PRO A 543 19.67 2.58 -28.50
N ALA A 544 20.48 3.63 -28.67
CA ALA A 544 21.60 3.98 -27.76
C ALA A 544 21.16 4.76 -26.51
N ASP A 545 19.98 5.40 -26.52
CA ASP A 545 19.47 6.22 -25.40
C ASP A 545 18.52 5.45 -24.44
N GLY A 546 18.71 4.13 -24.31
CA GLY A 546 17.94 3.34 -23.34
C GLY A 546 16.46 3.25 -23.69
N ASN A 547 16.14 2.80 -24.92
CA ASN A 547 14.76 2.54 -25.34
C ASN A 547 14.08 1.57 -24.35
N PRO A 548 13.08 2.00 -23.57
CA PRO A 548 12.43 1.15 -22.56
C PRO A 548 11.66 -0.02 -23.17
N ILE A 549 11.52 -0.09 -24.49
CA ILE A 549 11.00 -1.25 -25.20
C ILE A 549 12.18 -2.03 -25.77
N ASP A 550 12.80 -2.86 -24.94
CA ASP A 550 13.60 -3.96 -25.47
C ASP A 550 12.66 -5.01 -26.05
N PHE A 551 12.34 -4.86 -27.33
CA PHE A 551 11.52 -5.84 -28.05
C PHE A 551 12.19 -7.22 -28.13
N ALA A 552 13.50 -7.33 -27.91
CA ALA A 552 14.22 -8.59 -27.86
C ALA A 552 13.88 -9.40 -26.59
N ALA A 553 13.48 -8.75 -25.51
CA ALA A 553 12.97 -9.45 -24.32
C ALA A 553 11.62 -10.16 -24.54
N PHE A 554 10.92 -9.90 -25.67
CA PHE A 554 9.66 -10.55 -26.03
C PHE A 554 9.84 -11.78 -26.92
N ASP A 555 11.07 -12.03 -27.43
CA ASP A 555 11.35 -13.18 -28.33
C ASP A 555 11.69 -14.48 -27.56
N SER A 556 11.79 -14.41 -26.25
CA SER A 556 11.84 -15.58 -25.35
C SER A 556 10.41 -15.96 -24.92
N GLY A 557 9.59 -16.38 -25.86
CA GLY A 557 8.35 -17.10 -25.61
C GLY A 557 8.64 -18.49 -25.04
N PRO A 558 7.62 -19.15 -24.42
CA PRO A 558 7.77 -20.42 -23.75
C PRO A 558 8.25 -21.53 -24.69
#